data_12230a911957728a672a165e8065f939
#
_entry.id   12230a911957728a672a165e8065f939
#
_cell.length_a   1.000
_cell.length_b   1.000
_cell.length_c   1.000
_cell.angle_alpha   90.00
_cell.angle_beta   90.00
_cell.angle_gamma   90.00
#
_symmetry.space_group_name_H-M   'P 1'
#
loop_
_entity.id
_entity.type
_entity.pdbx_description
1 polymer ?
#
loop_
_entity_poly.entity_id
_entity_poly.type
_entity_poly.pdbx_seq_one_letter_code
_entity_poly.pdbx_strand_id
1 'polypeptide(L)'
;MSGKAPDKDDKSQLPAAAKNGEVDAFLRKVAAMPAARPGQGRGKLIFAMDATASREPSWDRACKIQGEMFEATGALGGLDVQLVFYRGFNECKASKWLSTAASLHGAMRAVFCMGGETQIARVLRHALKEADARQIGALVFVGDAMEEKLDELCGLAGQLGLRGVPAFVFHEGHDATAERAFKEIARLSHGAYCRFDASSAEELRALLGAVAAYAAGGHRALANYSKSVGGSALLLARQLGAGP
;
A
#
# COMPACT_ATOMS: atom_id res chain seq x y z
N MET A 1 -61.24 -17.58 0.42
CA MET A 1 -60.51 -16.41 -0.09
C MET A 1 -59.14 -16.42 0.52
N SER A 2 -58.15 -17.02 -0.18
CA SER A 2 -56.80 -17.19 0.25
C SER A 2 -55.95 -15.97 -0.09
N GLY A 3 -55.45 -15.27 0.90
CA GLY A 3 -54.48 -14.21 0.74
C GLY A 3 -53.05 -14.76 0.82
N LYS A 4 -52.35 -14.76 -0.31
CA LYS A 4 -50.98 -15.17 -0.47
C LYS A 4 -50.08 -14.02 -0.07
N ALA A 5 -49.25 -14.17 0.97
CA ALA A 5 -48.23 -13.23 1.39
C ALA A 5 -47.07 -13.18 0.36
N PRO A 6 -46.45 -12.03 0.12
CA PRO A 6 -45.31 -11.95 -0.77
C PRO A 6 -44.04 -12.41 -0.08
N ASP A 7 -43.31 -13.22 -0.81
CA ASP A 7 -42.01 -13.79 -0.53
C ASP A 7 -40.98 -12.68 -0.44
N LYS A 8 -40.30 -12.58 0.69
CA LYS A 8 -39.11 -11.71 0.92
C LYS A 8 -37.89 -12.59 0.93
N ASP A 9 -37.28 -12.80 -0.19
CA ASP A 9 -35.90 -13.27 -0.28
C ASP A 9 -35.23 -12.62 -1.50
N ASP A 10 -34.86 -11.35 -1.33
CA ASP A 10 -33.79 -10.75 -2.14
C ASP A 10 -32.60 -10.47 -1.23
N LYS A 11 -31.85 -11.52 -0.92
CA LYS A 11 -30.49 -11.40 -0.43
C LYS A 11 -29.60 -11.08 -1.60
N SER A 12 -29.36 -9.80 -1.86
CA SER A 12 -28.29 -9.35 -2.71
C SER A 12 -26.95 -9.83 -2.14
N GLN A 13 -26.55 -11.02 -2.54
CA GLN A 13 -25.19 -11.52 -2.40
C GLN A 13 -24.30 -10.70 -3.35
N LEU A 14 -23.71 -9.64 -2.86
CA LEU A 14 -22.58 -8.97 -3.50
C LEU A 14 -21.38 -9.92 -3.52
N PRO A 15 -20.67 -10.04 -4.63
CA PRO A 15 -19.76 -11.15 -4.87
C PRO A 15 -18.46 -11.03 -4.08
N ALA A 16 -18.26 -11.88 -3.09
CA ALA A 16 -16.97 -12.13 -2.46
C ALA A 16 -15.87 -12.54 -3.48
N ALA A 17 -16.27 -13.07 -4.63
CA ALA A 17 -15.35 -13.49 -5.70
C ALA A 17 -14.65 -12.34 -6.44
N ALA A 18 -15.25 -11.13 -6.49
CA ALA A 18 -14.63 -9.98 -7.16
C ALA A 18 -13.49 -9.38 -6.31
N LYS A 19 -13.64 -9.38 -4.99
CA LYS A 19 -12.60 -8.88 -4.05
C LYS A 19 -11.35 -9.76 -4.07
N ASN A 20 -11.50 -11.07 -4.07
CA ASN A 20 -10.38 -12.01 -4.15
C ASN A 20 -9.58 -11.85 -5.47
N GLY A 21 -10.25 -11.52 -6.58
CA GLY A 21 -9.61 -11.32 -7.88
C GLY A 21 -8.67 -10.11 -7.95
N GLU A 22 -9.01 -9.00 -7.28
CA GLU A 22 -8.16 -7.80 -7.25
C GLU A 22 -6.91 -8.01 -6.37
N VAL A 23 -7.06 -8.65 -5.22
CA VAL A 23 -5.96 -9.03 -4.34
C VAL A 23 -5.00 -9.99 -5.05
N ASP A 24 -5.53 -11.03 -5.70
CA ASP A 24 -4.72 -11.98 -6.47
C ASP A 24 -4.00 -11.32 -7.65
N ALA A 25 -4.65 -10.38 -8.34
CA ALA A 25 -4.04 -9.61 -9.42
C ALA A 25 -2.91 -8.70 -8.91
N PHE A 26 -3.11 -8.04 -7.77
CA PHE A 26 -2.09 -7.23 -7.12
C PHE A 26 -0.87 -8.08 -6.73
N LEU A 27 -1.10 -9.17 -6.04
CA LEU A 27 -0.05 -10.07 -5.60
C LEU A 27 0.73 -10.65 -6.79
N ARG A 28 0.05 -11.09 -7.86
CA ARG A 28 0.72 -11.54 -9.11
C ARG A 28 1.60 -10.46 -9.69
N LYS A 29 1.12 -9.20 -9.68
CA LYS A 29 1.91 -8.08 -10.19
C LYS A 29 3.16 -7.84 -9.35
N VAL A 30 3.05 -7.85 -8.02
CA VAL A 30 4.20 -7.72 -7.11
C VAL A 30 5.22 -8.85 -7.34
N ALA A 31 4.74 -10.07 -7.55
CA ALA A 31 5.59 -11.22 -7.81
C ALA A 31 6.32 -11.15 -9.16
N ALA A 32 5.70 -10.56 -10.17
CA ALA A 32 6.29 -10.38 -11.50
C ALA A 32 7.23 -9.16 -11.63
N MET A 33 7.36 -8.34 -10.57
CA MET A 33 8.24 -7.16 -10.60
C MET A 33 9.71 -7.57 -10.64
N PRO A 34 10.61 -6.77 -11.24
CA PRO A 34 12.04 -7.01 -11.19
C PRO A 34 12.51 -7.15 -9.74
N ALA A 35 13.48 -8.02 -9.49
CA ALA A 35 14.03 -8.17 -8.15
C ALA A 35 14.53 -6.80 -7.64
N ALA A 36 14.10 -6.41 -6.45
CA ALA A 36 14.69 -5.26 -5.79
C ALA A 36 16.20 -5.49 -5.71
N ARG A 37 16.99 -4.52 -6.13
CA ARG A 37 18.46 -4.65 -6.08
C ARG A 37 18.84 -4.84 -4.61
N PRO A 38 19.52 -5.95 -4.23
CA PRO A 38 19.93 -6.15 -2.86
C PRO A 38 20.92 -5.03 -2.49
N GLY A 39 20.49 -4.07 -1.68
CA GLY A 39 21.38 -3.13 -1.03
C GLY A 39 22.14 -3.83 0.09
N GLN A 40 23.36 -3.39 0.37
CA GLN A 40 24.04 -3.78 1.61
C GLN A 40 23.29 -3.09 2.77
N GLY A 41 22.48 -3.84 3.53
CA GLY A 41 21.78 -3.32 4.71
C GLY A 41 20.29 -3.67 4.76
N ARG A 42 19.59 -3.03 5.69
CA ARG A 42 18.13 -3.16 5.86
C ARG A 42 17.40 -2.55 4.67
N GLY A 43 16.34 -3.20 4.21
CA GLY A 43 15.46 -2.63 3.18
C GLY A 43 14.89 -1.28 3.63
N LYS A 44 14.58 -0.40 2.69
CA LYS A 44 14.01 0.93 2.97
C LYS A 44 12.65 1.08 2.31
N LEU A 45 11.64 1.42 3.10
CA LEU A 45 10.27 1.63 2.67
C LEU A 45 9.81 3.03 3.07
N ILE A 46 9.35 3.80 2.10
CA ILE A 46 8.59 5.02 2.40
C ILE A 46 7.12 4.63 2.54
N PHE A 47 6.55 4.90 3.71
CA PHE A 47 5.14 4.68 3.98
C PHE A 47 4.44 6.02 4.08
N ALA A 48 3.63 6.34 3.07
CA ALA A 48 2.95 7.62 2.94
C ALA A 48 1.43 7.46 3.15
N MET A 49 0.85 8.38 3.89
CA MET A 49 -0.57 8.38 4.21
C MET A 49 -1.20 9.75 4.04
N ASP A 50 -2.41 9.72 3.52
CA ASP A 50 -3.34 10.81 3.66
C ASP A 50 -3.84 10.85 5.12
N ALA A 51 -3.64 11.99 5.78
CA ALA A 51 -4.14 12.29 7.11
C ALA A 51 -5.15 13.46 7.08
N THR A 52 -5.92 13.57 5.99
CA THR A 52 -7.04 14.52 5.91
C THR A 52 -8.22 14.04 6.76
N ALA A 53 -9.20 14.92 7.02
CA ALA A 53 -10.31 14.62 7.93
C ALA A 53 -11.18 13.44 7.46
N SER A 54 -11.27 13.18 6.16
CA SER A 54 -11.98 12.02 5.59
C SER A 54 -11.43 10.68 6.10
N ARG A 55 -10.14 10.65 6.47
CA ARG A 55 -9.44 9.46 6.93
C ARG A 55 -9.57 9.19 8.43
N GLU A 56 -10.11 10.13 9.23
CA GLU A 56 -10.19 9.99 10.69
C GLU A 56 -10.85 8.67 11.14
N PRO A 57 -11.97 8.21 10.55
CA PRO A 57 -12.62 6.97 11.00
C PRO A 57 -11.80 5.70 10.77
N SER A 58 -10.86 5.71 9.82
CA SER A 58 -10.02 4.55 9.46
C SER A 58 -8.60 4.66 10.00
N TRP A 59 -8.20 5.81 10.57
CA TRP A 59 -6.84 6.10 10.98
C TRP A 59 -6.28 5.13 12.03
N ASP A 60 -7.03 4.88 13.11
CA ASP A 60 -6.59 3.97 14.17
C ASP A 60 -6.39 2.54 13.66
N ARG A 61 -7.25 2.09 12.74
CA ARG A 61 -7.13 0.78 12.10
C ARG A 61 -5.87 0.73 11.22
N ALA A 62 -5.63 1.77 10.44
CA ALA A 62 -4.42 1.87 9.62
C ALA A 62 -3.16 1.80 10.48
N CYS A 63 -3.13 2.52 11.61
CA CYS A 63 -2.04 2.47 12.58
C CYS A 63 -1.76 1.06 13.11
N LYS A 64 -2.82 0.32 13.44
CA LYS A 64 -2.69 -1.06 13.95
C LYS A 64 -2.12 -2.01 12.89
N ILE A 65 -2.68 -2.00 11.69
CA ILE A 65 -2.26 -2.89 10.59
C ILE A 65 -0.79 -2.67 10.23
N GLN A 66 -0.32 -1.45 10.28
CA GLN A 66 1.08 -1.13 9.97
C GLN A 66 2.05 -1.58 11.04
N GLY A 67 1.68 -1.50 12.31
CA GLY A 67 2.47 -2.09 13.38
C GLY A 67 2.69 -3.59 13.15
N GLU A 68 1.62 -4.30 12.83
CA GLU A 68 1.66 -5.74 12.54
C GLU A 68 2.48 -6.07 11.27
N MET A 69 2.37 -5.25 10.22
CA MET A 69 3.21 -5.37 9.02
C MET A 69 4.69 -5.27 9.36
N PHE A 70 5.05 -4.29 10.18
CA PHE A 70 6.44 -4.07 10.56
C PHE A 70 7.01 -5.22 11.39
N GLU A 71 6.22 -5.78 12.31
CA GLU A 71 6.60 -6.96 13.11
C GLU A 71 6.84 -8.19 12.21
N ALA A 72 5.95 -8.43 11.24
CA ALA A 72 6.08 -9.54 10.30
C ALA A 72 7.37 -9.49 9.46
N THR A 73 7.90 -8.29 9.19
CA THR A 73 9.13 -8.12 8.40
C THR A 73 10.41 -8.18 9.24
N GLY A 74 10.31 -8.10 10.55
CA GLY A 74 11.45 -8.24 11.45
C GLY A 74 12.22 -9.54 11.25
N ALA A 75 11.51 -10.64 10.99
CA ALA A 75 12.08 -11.97 10.69
C ALA A 75 12.76 -12.07 9.31
N LEU A 76 12.55 -11.13 8.40
CA LEU A 76 13.02 -11.16 7.02
C LEU A 76 14.32 -10.35 6.78
N GLY A 77 15.06 -9.99 7.82
CA GLY A 77 16.31 -9.22 7.73
C GLY A 77 16.14 -7.74 8.11
N GLY A 78 14.92 -7.36 8.45
CA GLY A 78 14.59 -6.04 8.93
C GLY A 78 14.33 -5.02 7.82
N LEU A 79 13.52 -4.05 8.17
CA LEU A 79 13.09 -2.96 7.31
C LEU A 79 13.27 -1.64 8.05
N ASP A 80 13.77 -0.62 7.38
CA ASP A 80 13.68 0.75 7.84
C ASP A 80 12.51 1.42 7.14
N VAL A 81 11.60 2.01 7.91
CA VAL A 81 10.42 2.69 7.38
C VAL A 81 10.52 4.18 7.67
N GLN A 82 10.22 4.98 6.67
CA GLN A 82 10.00 6.41 6.85
C GLN A 82 8.51 6.69 6.71
N LEU A 83 7.89 7.18 7.78
CA LEU A 83 6.50 7.64 7.75
C LEU A 83 6.45 9.01 7.10
N VAL A 84 5.63 9.14 6.05
CA VAL A 84 5.29 10.41 5.42
C VAL A 84 3.79 10.61 5.54
N PHE A 85 3.35 11.80 5.87
CA PHE A 85 1.92 12.12 5.87
C PHE A 85 1.68 13.55 5.41
N TYR A 86 0.53 13.78 4.86
CA TYR A 86 0.05 15.13 4.59
C TYR A 86 -1.32 15.37 5.20
N ARG A 87 -1.59 16.63 5.56
CA ARG A 87 -2.86 17.11 6.08
C ARG A 87 -2.95 18.62 5.93
N GLY A 88 -4.13 19.20 6.17
CA GLY A 88 -4.31 20.63 6.00
C GLY A 88 -3.99 21.08 4.58
N PHE A 89 -3.71 22.35 4.40
CA PHE A 89 -3.47 22.92 3.07
C PHE A 89 -2.01 22.91 2.62
N ASN A 90 -1.06 22.75 3.52
CA ASN A 90 0.38 22.82 3.18
C ASN A 90 1.29 22.00 4.10
N GLU A 91 0.77 21.07 4.83
CA GLU A 91 1.55 20.24 5.73
C GLU A 91 1.79 18.85 5.12
N CYS A 92 3.03 18.63 4.65
CA CYS A 92 3.54 17.32 4.27
C CYS A 92 4.84 17.10 5.02
N LYS A 93 4.86 16.11 5.92
CA LYS A 93 5.97 15.83 6.83
C LYS A 93 6.48 14.41 6.68
N ALA A 94 7.78 14.24 6.89
CA ALA A 94 8.44 12.95 6.93
C ALA A 94 9.09 12.73 8.30
N SER A 95 8.98 11.53 8.84
CA SER A 95 9.72 11.12 10.03
C SER A 95 11.21 10.90 9.72
N LYS A 96 12.00 10.66 10.74
CA LYS A 96 13.29 9.97 10.57
C LYS A 96 13.02 8.53 10.08
N TRP A 97 14.06 7.85 9.59
CA TRP A 97 14.01 6.43 9.31
C TRP A 97 13.85 5.65 10.61
N LEU A 98 12.85 4.80 10.69
CA LEU A 98 12.43 4.06 11.89
C LEU A 98 12.74 2.58 11.69
N SER A 99 13.45 1.98 12.63
CA SER A 99 13.94 0.61 12.51
C SER A 99 13.20 -0.39 13.42
N THR A 100 12.18 0.08 14.17
CA THR A 100 11.39 -0.76 15.07
C THR A 100 9.90 -0.48 14.94
N ALA A 101 9.07 -1.52 15.16
CA ALA A 101 7.62 -1.39 15.17
C ALA A 101 7.13 -0.36 16.20
N ALA A 102 7.73 -0.35 17.39
CA ALA A 102 7.37 0.57 18.46
C ALA A 102 7.61 2.04 18.06
N SER A 103 8.74 2.35 17.39
CA SER A 103 9.01 3.72 16.92
C SER A 103 8.07 4.15 15.80
N LEU A 104 7.71 3.26 14.88
CA LEU A 104 6.73 3.53 13.83
C LEU A 104 5.35 3.79 14.44
N HIS A 105 4.91 2.92 15.34
CA HIS A 105 3.64 3.06 16.03
C HIS A 105 3.56 4.37 16.84
N GLY A 106 4.63 4.72 17.55
CA GLY A 106 4.74 6.01 18.26
C GLY A 106 4.63 7.21 17.32
N ALA A 107 5.30 7.17 16.17
CA ALA A 107 5.25 8.23 15.18
C ALA A 107 3.83 8.39 14.58
N MET A 108 3.14 7.28 14.31
CA MET A 108 1.79 7.30 13.75
C MET A 108 0.75 7.81 14.74
N ARG A 109 0.84 7.41 16.01
CA ARG A 109 -0.06 7.91 17.07
C ARG A 109 0.08 9.41 17.35
N ALA A 110 1.19 10.01 16.97
CA ALA A 110 1.40 11.46 17.07
C ALA A 110 0.74 12.23 15.92
N VAL A 111 0.29 11.55 14.86
CA VAL A 111 -0.42 12.17 13.74
C VAL A 111 -1.91 12.16 14.04
N PHE A 112 -2.56 13.29 13.87
CA PHE A 112 -4.01 13.42 13.89
C PHE A 112 -4.50 13.94 12.53
N CYS A 113 -5.68 13.53 12.13
CA CYS A 113 -6.29 13.98 10.88
C CYS A 113 -6.73 15.44 10.97
N MET A 114 -6.61 16.17 9.88
CA MET A 114 -6.98 17.58 9.79
C MET A 114 -7.54 17.89 8.40
N GLY A 115 -8.65 18.63 8.33
CA GLY A 115 -9.23 19.05 7.06
C GLY A 115 -8.22 19.79 6.19
N GLY A 116 -8.28 19.56 4.87
CA GLY A 116 -7.36 20.16 3.92
C GLY A 116 -7.50 19.54 2.54
N GLU A 117 -6.47 19.71 1.71
CA GLU A 117 -6.39 19.22 0.35
C GLU A 117 -5.38 18.05 0.24
N THR A 118 -5.50 17.26 -0.82
CA THR A 118 -4.52 16.22 -1.14
C THR A 118 -3.17 16.84 -1.51
N GLN A 119 -2.07 16.20 -1.12
CA GLN A 119 -0.70 16.65 -1.39
C GLN A 119 0.19 15.51 -1.90
N ILE A 120 -0.36 14.70 -2.80
CA ILE A 120 0.28 13.52 -3.37
C ILE A 120 1.56 13.88 -4.12
N ALA A 121 1.55 14.98 -4.87
CA ALA A 121 2.74 15.48 -5.57
C ALA A 121 3.90 15.74 -4.61
N ARG A 122 3.62 16.23 -3.39
CA ARG A 122 4.66 16.42 -2.36
C ARG A 122 5.23 15.13 -1.86
N VAL A 123 4.38 14.10 -1.67
CA VAL A 123 4.81 12.74 -1.31
C VAL A 123 5.72 12.17 -2.39
N LEU A 124 5.32 12.24 -3.66
CA LEU A 124 6.11 11.72 -4.78
C LEU A 124 7.46 12.46 -4.93
N ARG A 125 7.48 13.80 -4.79
CA ARG A 125 8.73 14.57 -4.78
C ARG A 125 9.63 14.22 -3.61
N HIS A 126 9.06 13.98 -2.42
CA HIS A 126 9.83 13.53 -1.27
C HIS A 126 10.46 12.17 -1.55
N ALA A 127 9.69 11.21 -2.09
CA ALA A 127 10.20 9.90 -2.45
C ALA A 127 11.33 9.97 -3.51
N LEU A 128 11.22 10.85 -4.51
CA LEU A 128 12.28 11.11 -5.48
C LEU A 128 13.54 11.64 -4.81
N LYS A 129 13.42 12.63 -3.92
CA LYS A 129 14.56 13.19 -3.17
C LYS A 129 15.26 12.11 -2.32
N GLU A 130 14.50 11.26 -1.66
CA GLU A 130 15.05 10.15 -0.89
C GLU A 130 15.74 9.11 -1.80
N ALA A 131 15.16 8.84 -2.98
CA ALA A 131 15.74 7.91 -3.96
C ALA A 131 17.04 8.42 -4.58
N ASP A 132 17.21 9.72 -4.72
CA ASP A 132 18.49 10.33 -5.15
C ASP A 132 19.58 10.22 -4.08
N ALA A 133 19.20 10.19 -2.80
CA ALA A 133 20.13 10.11 -1.68
C ALA A 133 20.49 8.69 -1.26
N ARG A 134 19.60 7.72 -1.50
CA ARG A 134 19.74 6.32 -1.05
C ARG A 134 18.87 5.37 -1.83
N GLN A 135 19.18 4.09 -1.76
CA GLN A 135 18.34 3.06 -2.36
C GLN A 135 17.03 2.90 -1.57
N ILE A 136 15.91 3.15 -2.24
CA ILE A 136 14.56 2.95 -1.73
C ILE A 136 13.98 1.69 -2.39
N GLY A 137 13.49 0.75 -1.59
CA GLY A 137 12.90 -0.50 -2.09
C GLY A 137 11.49 -0.31 -2.63
N ALA A 138 10.70 0.55 -2.00
CA ALA A 138 9.34 0.87 -2.43
C ALA A 138 8.79 2.14 -1.76
N LEU A 139 7.77 2.72 -2.41
CA LEU A 139 6.83 3.66 -1.82
C LEU A 139 5.49 2.95 -1.62
N VAL A 140 4.94 2.98 -0.42
CA VAL A 140 3.53 2.67 -0.15
C VAL A 140 2.79 3.98 0.02
N PHE A 141 1.66 4.13 -0.65
CA PHE A 141 0.77 5.28 -0.49
C PHE A 141 -0.65 4.80 -0.18
N VAL A 142 -1.27 5.38 0.84
CA VAL A 142 -2.66 5.11 1.24
C VAL A 142 -3.45 6.41 1.22
N GLY A 143 -4.53 6.46 0.45
CA GLY A 143 -5.39 7.63 0.33
C GLY A 143 -6.78 7.29 -0.20
N ASP A 144 -7.70 8.25 -0.15
CA ASP A 144 -9.11 8.10 -0.53
C ASP A 144 -9.57 9.09 -1.60
N ALA A 145 -8.84 10.19 -1.80
CA ALA A 145 -9.19 11.26 -2.73
C ALA A 145 -8.00 11.77 -3.55
N MET A 146 -8.27 12.48 -4.64
CA MET A 146 -7.27 13.16 -5.46
C MET A 146 -7.83 14.46 -6.04
N GLU A 147 -7.22 15.59 -5.68
CA GLU A 147 -7.62 16.94 -6.09
C GLU A 147 -6.55 17.66 -6.92
N GLU A 148 -5.45 16.98 -7.20
CA GLU A 148 -4.28 17.54 -7.87
C GLU A 148 -4.31 17.30 -9.39
N LYS A 149 -3.39 17.94 -10.13
CA LYS A 149 -3.26 17.75 -11.58
C LYS A 149 -2.70 16.36 -11.89
N LEU A 150 -3.47 15.55 -12.61
CA LEU A 150 -3.09 14.19 -12.98
C LEU A 150 -1.76 14.12 -13.72
N ASP A 151 -1.53 15.02 -14.69
CA ASP A 151 -0.31 15.02 -15.51
C ASP A 151 0.95 15.23 -14.67
N GLU A 152 0.87 16.08 -13.64
CA GLU A 152 1.96 16.30 -12.71
C GLU A 152 2.27 15.02 -11.90
N LEU A 153 1.24 14.37 -11.36
CA LEU A 153 1.39 13.12 -10.63
C LEU A 153 1.97 12.01 -11.52
N CYS A 154 1.50 11.91 -12.76
CA CYS A 154 2.03 10.97 -13.75
C CYS A 154 3.51 11.22 -14.05
N GLY A 155 3.92 12.48 -14.24
CA GLY A 155 5.31 12.85 -14.47
C GLY A 155 6.23 12.44 -13.31
N LEU A 156 5.80 12.70 -12.06
CA LEU A 156 6.54 12.33 -10.87
C LEU A 156 6.61 10.80 -10.68
N ALA A 157 5.49 10.10 -10.92
CA ALA A 157 5.44 8.64 -10.85
C ALA A 157 6.36 7.97 -11.89
N GLY A 158 6.41 8.49 -13.11
CA GLY A 158 7.35 8.02 -14.14
C GLY A 158 8.81 8.18 -13.72
N GLN A 159 9.15 9.30 -13.07
CA GLN A 159 10.49 9.52 -12.53
C GLN A 159 10.85 8.53 -11.41
N LEU A 160 9.90 8.12 -10.56
CA LEU A 160 10.09 7.04 -9.59
C LEU A 160 10.37 5.71 -10.28
N GLY A 161 9.59 5.40 -11.33
CA GLY A 161 9.81 4.19 -12.14
C GLY A 161 11.21 4.12 -12.76
N LEU A 162 11.71 5.22 -13.30
CA LEU A 162 13.07 5.31 -13.84
C LEU A 162 14.16 5.10 -12.78
N ARG A 163 13.89 5.44 -11.51
CA ARG A 163 14.79 5.19 -10.37
C ARG A 163 14.63 3.80 -9.77
N GLY A 164 13.70 3.00 -10.28
CA GLY A 164 13.41 1.66 -9.76
C GLY A 164 12.72 1.68 -8.40
N VAL A 165 11.95 2.73 -8.10
CA VAL A 165 11.14 2.85 -6.89
C VAL A 165 9.67 2.63 -7.23
N PRO A 166 9.16 1.39 -7.08
CA PRO A 166 7.76 1.10 -7.32
C PRO A 166 6.86 1.74 -6.27
N ALA A 167 5.74 2.33 -6.71
CA ALA A 167 4.71 2.83 -5.83
C ALA A 167 3.56 1.82 -5.72
N PHE A 168 3.31 1.32 -4.53
CA PHE A 168 2.18 0.49 -4.18
C PHE A 168 1.08 1.37 -3.61
N VAL A 169 0.01 1.53 -4.36
CA VAL A 169 -1.05 2.48 -4.05
C VAL A 169 -2.28 1.75 -3.54
N PHE A 170 -2.66 2.06 -2.32
CA PHE A 170 -3.81 1.51 -1.63
C PHE A 170 -4.91 2.58 -1.57
N HIS A 171 -5.99 2.34 -2.30
CA HIS A 171 -7.11 3.26 -2.42
C HIS A 171 -8.23 2.84 -1.47
N GLU A 172 -8.55 3.68 -0.48
CA GLU A 172 -9.70 3.48 0.38
C GLU A 172 -10.92 4.18 -0.22
N GLY A 173 -12.02 3.44 -0.33
CA GLY A 173 -13.27 4.00 -0.85
C GLY A 173 -13.46 3.81 -2.36
N HIS A 174 -14.25 4.72 -2.96
CA HIS A 174 -14.79 4.53 -4.33
C HIS A 174 -14.70 5.80 -5.20
N ASP A 175 -13.87 6.77 -4.85
CA ASP A 175 -13.69 7.96 -5.70
C ASP A 175 -13.09 7.58 -7.06
N ALA A 176 -13.84 7.83 -8.13
CA ALA A 176 -13.43 7.43 -9.49
C ALA A 176 -12.25 8.26 -10.01
N THR A 177 -12.11 9.50 -9.57
CA THR A 177 -11.01 10.39 -9.96
C THR A 177 -9.72 9.93 -9.30
N ALA A 178 -9.78 9.62 -7.99
CA ALA A 178 -8.66 9.04 -7.26
C ALA A 178 -8.28 7.67 -7.83
N GLU A 179 -9.25 6.80 -8.14
CA GLU A 179 -8.99 5.49 -8.74
C GLU A 179 -8.17 5.60 -10.02
N ARG A 180 -8.57 6.49 -10.93
CA ARG A 180 -7.85 6.72 -12.19
C ARG A 180 -6.43 7.19 -11.95
N ALA A 181 -6.25 8.19 -11.08
CA ALA A 181 -4.94 8.75 -10.77
C ALA A 181 -4.03 7.72 -10.09
N PHE A 182 -4.54 6.98 -9.14
CA PHE A 182 -3.80 5.99 -8.37
C PHE A 182 -3.36 4.80 -9.23
N LYS A 183 -4.20 4.36 -10.15
CA LYS A 183 -3.83 3.35 -11.17
C LYS A 183 -2.69 3.82 -12.07
N GLU A 184 -2.73 5.09 -12.52
CA GLU A 184 -1.66 5.66 -13.35
C GLU A 184 -0.35 5.83 -12.56
N ILE A 185 -0.40 6.32 -11.32
CA ILE A 185 0.78 6.41 -10.44
C ILE A 185 1.42 5.02 -10.28
N ALA A 186 0.62 4.00 -9.95
CA ALA A 186 1.10 2.64 -9.79
C ALA A 186 1.68 2.07 -11.09
N ARG A 187 1.04 2.32 -12.23
CA ARG A 187 1.49 1.85 -13.54
C ARG A 187 2.82 2.46 -13.95
N LEU A 188 2.93 3.79 -13.85
CA LEU A 188 4.11 4.54 -14.32
C LEU A 188 5.34 4.35 -13.42
N SER A 189 5.13 4.10 -12.14
CA SER A 189 6.21 3.76 -11.20
C SER A 189 6.58 2.27 -11.21
N HIS A 190 5.96 1.45 -12.07
CA HIS A 190 6.11 -0.02 -12.09
C HIS A 190 5.67 -0.72 -10.80
N GLY A 191 4.80 -0.08 -10.01
CA GLY A 191 4.22 -0.63 -8.80
C GLY A 191 2.87 -1.32 -9.06
N ALA A 192 2.02 -1.36 -8.04
CA ALA A 192 0.70 -1.98 -8.10
C ALA A 192 -0.35 -1.14 -7.38
N TYR A 193 -1.59 -1.22 -7.86
CA TYR A 193 -2.75 -0.59 -7.26
C TYR A 193 -3.66 -1.66 -6.65
N CYS A 194 -4.22 -1.36 -5.48
CA CYS A 194 -5.27 -2.16 -4.87
C CYS A 194 -6.28 -1.25 -4.18
N ARG A 195 -7.56 -1.49 -4.44
CA ARG A 195 -8.64 -0.87 -3.67
C ARG A 195 -8.97 -1.73 -2.47
N PHE A 196 -9.22 -1.10 -1.33
CA PHE A 196 -9.67 -1.76 -0.14
C PHE A 196 -10.79 -0.96 0.54
N ASP A 197 -11.52 -1.60 1.40
CA ASP A 197 -12.50 -0.97 2.27
C ASP A 197 -12.19 -1.23 3.76
N ALA A 198 -12.90 -0.55 4.63
CA ALA A 198 -12.70 -0.67 6.07
C ALA A 198 -12.97 -2.09 6.61
N SER A 199 -13.66 -2.97 5.87
CA SER A 199 -13.92 -4.37 6.24
C SER A 199 -12.78 -5.32 5.86
N SER A 200 -11.85 -4.87 5.01
CA SER A 200 -10.77 -5.69 4.41
C SER A 200 -9.45 -5.61 5.18
N ALA A 201 -9.49 -5.46 6.50
CA ALA A 201 -8.27 -5.27 7.31
C ALA A 201 -7.25 -6.41 7.17
N GLU A 202 -7.70 -7.67 7.06
CA GLU A 202 -6.81 -8.82 6.87
C GLU A 202 -6.16 -8.83 5.48
N GLU A 203 -6.92 -8.46 4.45
CA GLU A 203 -6.41 -8.31 3.09
C GLU A 203 -5.34 -7.23 3.01
N LEU A 204 -5.61 -6.05 3.58
CA LEU A 204 -4.64 -4.95 3.65
C LEU A 204 -3.37 -5.37 4.40
N ARG A 205 -3.50 -6.10 5.50
CA ARG A 205 -2.36 -6.66 6.24
C ARG A 205 -1.52 -7.58 5.36
N ALA A 206 -2.15 -8.51 4.66
CA ALA A 206 -1.45 -9.46 3.79
C ALA A 206 -0.73 -8.74 2.63
N LEU A 207 -1.39 -7.75 2.03
CA LEU A 207 -0.85 -6.94 0.94
C LEU A 207 0.35 -6.08 1.39
N LEU A 208 0.22 -5.38 2.51
CA LEU A 208 1.30 -4.58 3.08
C LEU A 208 2.47 -5.45 3.52
N GLY A 209 2.20 -6.63 4.10
CA GLY A 209 3.23 -7.60 4.44
C GLY A 209 4.01 -8.09 3.22
N ALA A 210 3.33 -8.36 2.10
CA ALA A 210 3.96 -8.74 0.85
C ALA A 210 4.86 -7.62 0.28
N VAL A 211 4.38 -6.37 0.28
CA VAL A 211 5.18 -5.20 -0.15
C VAL A 211 6.40 -5.00 0.74
N ALA A 212 6.22 -5.11 2.04
CA ALA A 212 7.30 -4.95 3.00
C ALA A 212 8.35 -6.06 2.87
N ALA A 213 7.94 -7.31 2.65
CA ALA A 213 8.84 -8.42 2.35
C ALA A 213 9.63 -8.17 1.05
N TYR A 214 8.95 -7.69 0.00
CA TYR A 214 9.61 -7.29 -1.24
C TYR A 214 10.64 -6.18 -1.02
N ALA A 215 10.29 -5.12 -0.29
CA ALA A 215 11.17 -4.00 0.01
C ALA A 215 12.39 -4.40 0.88
N ALA A 216 12.22 -5.40 1.75
CA ALA A 216 13.28 -5.90 2.64
C ALA A 216 14.30 -6.80 1.91
N GLY A 217 13.86 -7.65 0.98
CA GLY A 217 14.73 -8.67 0.40
C GLY A 217 14.31 -9.17 -0.99
N GLY A 218 13.52 -8.37 -1.72
CA GLY A 218 13.09 -8.68 -3.08
C GLY A 218 12.23 -9.94 -3.17
N HIS A 219 12.28 -10.60 -4.34
CA HIS A 219 11.46 -11.79 -4.61
C HIS A 219 11.67 -12.95 -3.63
N ARG A 220 12.91 -13.15 -3.17
CA ARG A 220 13.24 -14.25 -2.25
C ARG A 220 12.53 -14.07 -0.91
N ALA A 221 12.54 -12.86 -0.36
CA ALA A 221 11.84 -12.56 0.89
C ALA A 221 10.33 -12.62 0.71
N LEU A 222 9.80 -12.13 -0.43
CA LEU A 222 8.39 -12.25 -0.77
C LEU A 222 7.93 -13.71 -0.87
N ALA A 223 8.70 -14.57 -1.53
CA ALA A 223 8.40 -16.00 -1.64
C ALA A 223 8.38 -16.70 -0.29
N ASN A 224 9.29 -16.35 0.62
CA ASN A 224 9.33 -16.88 1.97
C ASN A 224 8.12 -16.41 2.80
N TYR A 225 7.80 -15.12 2.72
CA TYR A 225 6.62 -14.55 3.38
C TYR A 225 5.33 -15.22 2.91
N SER A 226 5.18 -15.42 1.60
CA SER A 226 4.00 -16.08 1.02
C SER A 226 3.82 -17.53 1.51
N LYS A 227 4.91 -18.23 1.80
CA LYS A 227 4.86 -19.59 2.41
C LYS A 227 4.43 -19.58 3.87
N SER A 228 4.76 -18.52 4.62
CA SER A 228 4.49 -18.44 6.06
C SER A 228 3.06 -18.01 6.41
N VAL A 229 2.45 -17.16 5.57
CA VAL A 229 1.13 -16.56 5.86
C VAL A 229 -0.04 -17.43 5.41
N GLY A 230 0.17 -18.37 4.46
CA GLY A 230 -0.90 -19.25 3.95
C GLY A 230 -1.98 -18.49 3.15
N GLY A 231 -2.93 -19.19 2.55
CA GLY A 231 -4.03 -18.57 1.80
C GLY A 231 -3.61 -18.02 0.44
N SER A 232 -4.09 -16.83 0.06
CA SER A 232 -3.81 -16.20 -1.25
C SER A 232 -2.32 -16.02 -1.53
N ALA A 233 -1.51 -15.77 -0.49
CA ALA A 233 -0.06 -15.67 -0.59
C ALA A 233 0.61 -17.02 -0.95
N LEU A 234 0.02 -18.14 -0.54
CA LEU A 234 0.51 -19.49 -0.85
C LEU A 234 0.25 -19.89 -2.32
N LEU A 235 -0.87 -19.44 -2.89
CA LEU A 235 -1.20 -19.65 -4.31
C LEU A 235 -0.17 -18.98 -5.22
N LEU A 236 0.36 -17.83 -4.82
CA LEU A 236 1.42 -17.11 -5.51
C LEU A 236 2.76 -17.85 -5.52
N ALA A 237 3.18 -18.39 -4.39
CA ALA A 237 4.43 -19.12 -4.29
C ALA A 237 4.42 -20.38 -5.17
N ARG A 238 3.26 -21.04 -5.33
CA ARG A 238 3.09 -22.19 -6.23
C ARG A 238 3.14 -21.84 -7.70
N GLN A 239 2.64 -20.66 -8.08
CA GLN A 239 2.69 -20.19 -9.49
C GLN A 239 4.11 -19.74 -9.90
N LEU A 240 4.93 -19.28 -8.97
CA LEU A 240 6.33 -18.91 -9.20
C LEU A 240 7.28 -20.12 -9.21
N GLY A 241 6.88 -21.25 -8.61
CA GLY A 241 7.66 -22.50 -8.60
C GLY A 241 7.36 -23.43 -9.76
N ALA A 242 6.43 -23.10 -10.65
CA ALA A 242 6.02 -23.88 -11.83
C ALA A 242 6.55 -23.26 -13.14
N GLY A 243 7.77 -22.79 -13.15
CA GLY A 243 8.53 -22.54 -14.37
C GLY A 243 9.31 -23.80 -14.77
N PRO A 244 9.43 -24.09 -16.09
CA PRO A 244 9.98 -25.33 -16.63
C PRO A 244 11.40 -25.63 -16.20
#